data_3246e34b33686ab2f62e4447b45862d3
#
_entry.id   3246e34b33686ab2f62e4447b45862d3
#
_cell.length_a   1.000
_cell.length_b   1.000
_cell.length_c   1.000
_cell.angle_alpha   90.00
_cell.angle_beta   90.00
_cell.angle_gamma   90.00
#
_symmetry.space_group_name_H-M   'P 1'
#
loop_
_entity.id
_entity.type
_entity.pdbx_description
1 polymer ?
#
loop_
_entity_poly.entity_id
_entity_poly.type
_entity_poly.pdbx_seq_one_letter_code
_entity_poly.pdbx_strand_id
1 'polypeptide(L)'
;MAAYPVISGPYGFKPVNLIGGQVFSGSTRDYPIQYNYGTAIYYGDFVKLTSGYVEIVANTIASNVAVGVFLGCYYTNPTTKQRQFAQYYPGNVLAGDITAIICDDPDTVFQAAVTTAAGSSTIGSASSIIVGQNLAGNTLTGNANTGNSYGAIVGSTPATSTGNFRILGLVPDTQISYSAVYVSGTGTTTLTVSGLTVGQVVPIGTDVFNVINGQLQFTGSSTTAATTVTSATSQALTVIASTATISTTYALALVQTPEVLVKITFGAHRYYVA
;
A
#
# COMPACT_ATOMS: atom_id res chain seq x y z
N MET A 1 -9.44 24.79 -6.23
CA MET A 1 -8.61 23.84 -5.44
C MET A 1 -7.85 22.98 -6.43
N ALA A 2 -6.56 22.80 -6.25
CA ALA A 2 -5.80 21.85 -7.05
C ALA A 2 -6.39 20.45 -6.83
N ALA A 3 -6.67 19.73 -7.92
CA ALA A 3 -7.03 18.32 -7.81
C ALA A 3 -5.79 17.58 -7.31
N TYR A 4 -5.92 16.84 -6.22
CA TYR A 4 -4.85 15.97 -5.75
C TYR A 4 -4.62 14.86 -6.78
N PRO A 5 -3.37 14.43 -7.01
CA PRO A 5 -3.10 13.36 -7.94
C PRO A 5 -3.83 12.09 -7.50
N VAL A 6 -4.72 11.62 -8.34
CA VAL A 6 -5.45 10.36 -8.12
C VAL A 6 -4.59 9.25 -8.72
N ILE A 7 -4.18 8.31 -7.88
CA ILE A 7 -3.53 7.08 -8.36
C ILE A 7 -4.65 6.15 -8.83
N SER A 8 -4.59 5.75 -10.09
CA SER A 8 -5.62 4.92 -10.71
C SER A 8 -5.53 3.43 -10.35
N GLY A 9 -4.49 3.01 -9.64
CA GLY A 9 -4.27 1.62 -9.25
C GLY A 9 -3.02 1.45 -8.38
N PRO A 10 -2.83 0.29 -7.74
CA PRO A 10 -1.58 -0.04 -7.08
C PRO A 10 -0.41 0.00 -8.05
N TYR A 11 0.77 0.30 -7.56
CA TYR A 11 1.97 0.46 -8.39
C TYR A 11 3.20 -0.27 -7.82
N GLY A 12 3.00 -1.14 -6.85
CA GLY A 12 4.07 -1.86 -6.16
C GLY A 12 4.67 -1.08 -5.00
N PHE A 13 5.81 -1.57 -4.52
CA PHE A 13 6.56 -0.98 -3.42
C PHE A 13 7.71 -0.13 -3.98
N LYS A 14 7.70 1.18 -3.69
CA LYS A 14 8.74 2.11 -4.14
C LYS A 14 9.65 2.48 -2.98
N PRO A 15 10.97 2.24 -3.07
CA PRO A 15 11.90 2.69 -2.04
C PRO A 15 11.99 4.23 -2.06
N VAL A 16 11.82 4.86 -0.90
CA VAL A 16 11.81 6.33 -0.78
C VAL A 16 12.87 6.84 0.19
N ASN A 17 13.01 6.21 1.34
CA ASN A 17 13.91 6.63 2.42
C ASN A 17 14.53 5.43 3.13
N LEU A 18 15.45 5.70 4.02
CA LEU A 18 15.86 4.77 5.08
C LEU A 18 15.24 5.20 6.42
N ILE A 19 15.11 4.25 7.35
CA ILE A 19 14.71 4.56 8.72
C ILE A 19 15.72 5.54 9.31
N GLY A 20 15.22 6.64 9.89
CA GLY A 20 16.08 7.72 10.36
C GLY A 20 16.15 8.93 9.43
N GLY A 21 15.40 8.91 8.32
CA GLY A 21 15.22 10.08 7.44
C GLY A 21 16.33 10.29 6.41
N GLN A 22 17.22 9.33 6.25
CA GLN A 22 18.20 9.37 5.16
C GLN A 22 17.53 9.05 3.84
N VAL A 23 17.94 9.73 2.77
CA VAL A 23 17.45 9.47 1.42
C VAL A 23 17.92 8.10 0.95
N PHE A 24 17.04 7.34 0.31
CA PHE A 24 17.44 6.10 -0.37
C PHE A 24 18.40 6.43 -1.52
N SER A 25 19.64 5.97 -1.43
CA SER A 25 20.72 6.25 -2.40
C SER A 25 20.99 5.09 -3.37
N GLY A 26 20.04 4.14 -3.51
CA GLY A 26 20.17 3.03 -4.44
C GLY A 26 20.93 1.82 -3.87
N SER A 27 20.79 1.55 -2.58
CA SER A 27 21.30 0.31 -1.96
C SER A 27 20.57 -0.90 -2.54
N THR A 28 21.20 -1.56 -3.51
CA THR A 28 20.65 -2.72 -4.22
C THR A 28 21.69 -3.81 -4.33
N ARG A 29 21.23 -5.05 -4.44
CA ARG A 29 22.08 -6.22 -4.75
C ARG A 29 21.55 -6.97 -5.95
N ASP A 30 22.48 -7.66 -6.59
CA ASP A 30 22.23 -8.50 -7.76
C ASP A 30 22.00 -9.95 -7.31
N TYR A 31 20.89 -10.53 -7.79
CA TYR A 31 20.53 -11.92 -7.53
C TYR A 31 20.13 -12.62 -8.83
N PRO A 32 20.48 -13.90 -9.03
CA PRO A 32 20.12 -14.62 -10.25
C PRO A 32 18.61 -14.94 -10.27
N ILE A 33 18.00 -14.86 -11.47
CA ILE A 33 16.70 -15.47 -11.76
C ILE A 33 16.97 -16.79 -12.51
N GLN A 34 16.19 -17.83 -12.18
CA GLN A 34 16.34 -19.13 -12.80
C GLN A 34 16.10 -19.07 -14.31
N TYR A 35 16.91 -19.82 -15.08
CA TYR A 35 16.68 -20.01 -16.51
C TYR A 35 15.23 -20.43 -16.78
N ASN A 36 14.58 -19.76 -17.73
CA ASN A 36 13.19 -20.05 -18.11
C ASN A 36 12.18 -20.00 -16.96
N TYR A 37 12.40 -19.13 -15.95
CA TYR A 37 11.42 -18.93 -14.88
C TYR A 37 10.10 -18.42 -15.47
N GLY A 38 8.99 -19.13 -15.18
CA GLY A 38 7.73 -18.96 -15.90
C GLY A 38 6.89 -17.77 -15.49
N THR A 39 7.15 -17.17 -14.31
CA THR A 39 6.32 -16.09 -13.76
C THR A 39 6.99 -14.74 -14.00
N ALA A 40 6.23 -13.77 -14.51
CA ALA A 40 6.69 -12.40 -14.65
C ALA A 40 6.93 -11.76 -13.28
N ILE A 41 7.96 -10.92 -13.15
CA ILE A 41 8.27 -10.14 -11.96
C ILE A 41 8.34 -8.68 -12.37
N TYR A 42 7.51 -7.85 -11.76
CA TYR A 42 7.37 -6.44 -12.11
C TYR A 42 8.11 -5.52 -11.14
N TYR A 43 8.44 -4.32 -11.57
CA TYR A 43 9.03 -3.29 -10.72
C TYR A 43 8.14 -3.02 -9.50
N GLY A 44 8.71 -3.15 -8.32
CA GLY A 44 7.98 -3.00 -7.06
C GLY A 44 7.36 -4.30 -6.53
N ASP A 45 7.61 -5.45 -7.16
CA ASP A 45 7.20 -6.74 -6.62
C ASP A 45 8.05 -7.14 -5.42
N PHE A 46 7.39 -7.79 -4.46
CA PHE A 46 8.01 -8.36 -3.29
C PHE A 46 8.52 -9.76 -3.62
N VAL A 47 9.81 -10.01 -3.39
CA VAL A 47 10.48 -11.23 -3.86
C VAL A 47 11.18 -11.99 -2.72
N LYS A 48 11.33 -13.29 -2.93
CA LYS A 48 12.03 -14.23 -2.05
C LYS A 48 13.16 -14.95 -2.79
N LEU A 49 14.02 -15.62 -2.04
CA LEU A 49 15.00 -16.55 -2.60
C LEU A 49 14.57 -17.99 -2.36
N THR A 50 14.52 -18.78 -3.44
CA THR A 50 14.28 -20.21 -3.40
C THR A 50 15.47 -20.89 -4.08
N SER A 51 16.18 -21.75 -3.35
CA SER A 51 17.37 -22.44 -3.87
C SER A 51 18.41 -21.50 -4.50
N GLY A 52 18.51 -20.26 -3.99
CA GLY A 52 19.44 -19.24 -4.49
C GLY A 52 18.94 -18.39 -5.65
N TYR A 53 17.76 -18.66 -6.19
CA TYR A 53 17.14 -17.90 -7.27
C TYR A 53 16.00 -17.02 -6.76
N VAL A 54 15.80 -15.90 -7.45
CA VAL A 54 14.71 -14.96 -7.15
C VAL A 54 13.39 -15.51 -7.68
N GLU A 55 12.38 -15.49 -6.83
CA GLU A 55 11.00 -15.80 -7.15
C GLU A 55 10.07 -14.73 -6.58
N ILE A 56 8.94 -14.50 -7.25
CA ILE A 56 7.89 -13.65 -6.70
C ILE A 56 7.28 -14.31 -5.46
N VAL A 57 6.97 -13.52 -4.45
CA VAL A 57 6.21 -14.01 -3.30
C VAL A 57 4.75 -14.12 -3.72
N ALA A 58 4.17 -15.32 -3.67
CA ALA A 58 2.78 -15.56 -4.09
C ALA A 58 1.77 -14.83 -3.19
N ASN A 59 0.57 -14.60 -3.76
CA ASN A 59 -0.54 -13.90 -3.12
C ASN A 59 -0.80 -14.36 -1.68
N THR A 60 -1.02 -13.42 -0.80
CA THR A 60 -1.27 -13.62 0.64
C THR A 60 -0.04 -13.97 1.48
N ILE A 61 0.64 -12.92 1.89
CA ILE A 61 1.88 -13.04 2.64
C ILE A 61 1.57 -12.87 4.13
N ALA A 62 1.12 -13.92 4.77
CA ALA A 62 1.06 -13.95 6.23
C ALA A 62 2.33 -14.53 6.87
N SER A 63 3.13 -15.33 6.14
CA SER A 63 4.24 -16.09 6.72
C SER A 63 5.46 -16.25 5.80
N ASN A 64 5.52 -15.60 4.65
CA ASN A 64 6.63 -15.81 3.71
C ASN A 64 7.80 -14.88 4.01
N VAL A 65 8.97 -15.45 4.05
CA VAL A 65 10.23 -14.74 4.17
C VAL A 65 10.58 -14.11 2.82
N ALA A 66 10.80 -12.81 2.82
CA ALA A 66 11.24 -12.08 1.65
C ALA A 66 12.70 -11.69 1.72
N VAL A 67 13.31 -11.47 0.57
CA VAL A 67 14.64 -10.89 0.50
C VAL A 67 14.57 -9.38 0.28
N GLY A 68 13.56 -8.90 -0.42
CA GLY A 68 13.42 -7.47 -0.73
C GLY A 68 12.40 -7.17 -1.81
N VAL A 69 12.57 -6.03 -2.47
CA VAL A 69 11.73 -5.52 -3.54
C VAL A 69 12.51 -5.50 -4.86
N PHE A 70 11.89 -6.02 -5.92
CA PHE A 70 12.46 -6.07 -7.26
C PHE A 70 12.39 -4.69 -7.93
N LEU A 71 13.53 -4.23 -8.45
CA LEU A 71 13.66 -2.92 -9.11
C LEU A 71 14.00 -3.02 -10.59
N GLY A 72 14.16 -4.21 -11.12
CA GLY A 72 14.49 -4.46 -12.52
C GLY A 72 15.40 -5.66 -12.70
N CYS A 73 15.72 -5.96 -13.94
CA CYS A 73 16.65 -7.02 -14.27
C CYS A 73 17.46 -6.68 -15.52
N TYR A 74 18.52 -7.42 -15.71
CA TYR A 74 19.26 -7.41 -16.97
C TYR A 74 19.63 -8.82 -17.38
N TYR A 75 19.70 -9.04 -18.67
CA TYR A 75 20.06 -10.31 -19.29
C TYR A 75 20.50 -10.13 -20.74
N THR A 76 21.17 -11.13 -21.31
CA THR A 76 21.48 -11.16 -22.73
C THR A 76 20.26 -11.68 -23.50
N ASN A 77 19.69 -10.84 -24.35
CA ASN A 77 18.54 -11.22 -25.17
C ASN A 77 18.89 -12.43 -26.05
N PRO A 78 18.18 -13.56 -25.98
CA PRO A 78 18.51 -14.76 -26.67
C PRO A 78 18.42 -14.63 -28.20
N THR A 79 17.64 -13.68 -28.71
CA THR A 79 17.47 -13.44 -30.15
C THR A 79 18.51 -12.46 -30.68
N THR A 80 18.65 -11.28 -30.05
CA THR A 80 19.56 -10.22 -30.54
C THR A 80 21.00 -10.37 -30.06
N LYS A 81 21.26 -11.24 -29.07
CA LYS A 81 22.56 -11.43 -28.41
C LYS A 81 23.12 -10.17 -27.75
N GLN A 82 22.28 -9.18 -27.51
CA GLN A 82 22.64 -7.96 -26.85
C GLN A 82 22.21 -7.97 -25.38
N ARG A 83 23.05 -7.45 -24.49
CA ARG A 83 22.68 -7.23 -23.09
C ARG A 83 21.67 -6.10 -23.03
N GLN A 84 20.55 -6.35 -22.35
CA GLN A 84 19.51 -5.37 -22.16
C GLN A 84 19.15 -5.24 -20.68
N PHE A 85 18.77 -4.04 -20.29
CA PHE A 85 18.12 -3.75 -19.02
C PHE A 85 16.60 -3.74 -19.24
N ALA A 86 15.84 -4.36 -18.32
CA ALA A 86 14.40 -4.37 -18.35
C ALA A 86 13.85 -3.97 -16.98
N GLN A 87 12.84 -3.11 -16.98
CA GLN A 87 12.17 -2.69 -15.75
C GLN A 87 11.43 -3.86 -15.09
N TYR A 88 10.97 -4.84 -15.87
CA TYR A 88 10.32 -6.03 -15.38
C TYR A 88 10.87 -7.27 -16.09
N TYR A 89 10.78 -8.41 -15.42
CA TYR A 89 11.08 -9.71 -16.01
C TYR A 89 9.81 -10.30 -16.63
N PRO A 90 9.76 -10.53 -17.94
CA PRO A 90 8.51 -10.90 -18.62
C PRO A 90 8.06 -12.36 -18.40
N GLY A 91 8.88 -13.20 -17.77
CA GLY A 91 8.67 -14.64 -17.69
C GLY A 91 9.21 -15.38 -18.93
N ASN A 92 9.54 -16.65 -18.76
CA ASN A 92 9.96 -17.57 -19.83
C ASN A 92 11.14 -17.07 -20.69
N VAL A 93 12.06 -16.29 -20.12
CA VAL A 93 13.25 -15.82 -20.83
C VAL A 93 14.28 -16.95 -20.90
N LEU A 94 14.68 -17.32 -22.12
CA LEU A 94 15.65 -18.39 -22.38
C LEU A 94 17.10 -17.85 -22.36
N ALA A 95 17.48 -17.18 -21.28
CA ALA A 95 18.83 -16.67 -21.04
C ALA A 95 19.40 -17.32 -19.77
N GLY A 96 20.68 -17.57 -19.76
CA GLY A 96 21.38 -18.19 -18.62
C GLY A 96 22.00 -17.17 -17.65
N ASP A 97 21.96 -15.88 -18.00
CA ASP A 97 22.61 -14.77 -17.30
C ASP A 97 21.61 -13.76 -16.72
N ILE A 98 20.38 -14.20 -16.43
CA ILE A 98 19.34 -13.30 -15.94
C ILE A 98 19.67 -12.88 -14.51
N THR A 99 19.80 -11.59 -14.29
CA THR A 99 20.14 -11.01 -13.00
C THR A 99 19.09 -9.99 -12.60
N ALA A 100 18.50 -10.17 -11.42
CA ALA A 100 17.56 -9.24 -10.78
C ALA A 100 18.31 -8.22 -9.93
N ILE A 101 17.87 -6.98 -9.97
CA ILE A 101 18.30 -5.90 -9.09
C ILE A 101 17.27 -5.77 -7.97
N ILE A 102 17.68 -6.01 -6.74
CA ILE A 102 16.78 -6.07 -5.60
C ILE A 102 17.22 -5.07 -4.54
N CYS A 103 16.25 -4.29 -4.03
CA CYS A 103 16.42 -3.51 -2.81
C CYS A 103 16.19 -4.44 -1.62
N ASP A 104 17.28 -4.90 -1.02
CA ASP A 104 17.28 -5.86 0.09
C ASP A 104 17.75 -5.27 1.43
N ASP A 105 17.93 -3.96 1.49
CA ASP A 105 18.28 -3.26 2.71
C ASP A 105 17.10 -3.29 3.70
N PRO A 106 17.29 -3.90 4.90
CA PRO A 106 16.23 -4.03 5.89
C PRO A 106 15.73 -2.70 6.46
N ASP A 107 16.49 -1.63 6.33
CA ASP A 107 16.14 -0.31 6.83
C ASP A 107 15.47 0.57 5.77
N THR A 108 15.26 0.04 4.57
CA THR A 108 14.56 0.77 3.51
C THR A 108 13.09 0.96 3.85
N VAL A 109 12.63 2.18 3.67
CA VAL A 109 11.22 2.58 3.75
C VAL A 109 10.64 2.59 2.35
N PHE A 110 9.54 1.90 2.18
CA PHE A 110 8.81 1.83 0.91
C PHE A 110 7.51 2.63 0.99
N GLN A 111 7.17 3.30 -0.10
CA GLN A 111 5.85 3.86 -0.33
C GLN A 111 5.02 2.83 -1.10
N ALA A 112 3.81 2.58 -0.65
CA ALA A 112 2.90 1.64 -1.29
C ALA A 112 1.45 2.10 -1.17
N ALA A 113 0.64 1.75 -2.18
CA ALA A 113 -0.80 1.93 -2.12
C ALA A 113 -1.46 0.92 -1.18
N VAL A 114 -2.66 1.22 -0.72
CA VAL A 114 -3.46 0.32 0.12
C VAL A 114 -4.66 -0.18 -0.67
N THR A 115 -4.95 -1.48 -0.59
CA THR A 115 -6.11 -2.11 -1.22
C THR A 115 -7.15 -2.55 -0.19
N THR A 116 -8.39 -2.70 -0.63
CA THR A 116 -9.53 -3.08 0.24
C THR A 116 -9.43 -4.50 0.77
N ALA A 117 -8.87 -5.43 -0.01
CA ALA A 117 -8.80 -6.84 0.35
C ALA A 117 -7.59 -7.51 -0.29
N ALA A 118 -7.20 -8.66 0.26
CA ALA A 118 -6.20 -9.53 -0.34
C ALA A 118 -6.68 -10.01 -1.73
N GLY A 119 -5.82 -9.92 -2.73
CA GLY A 119 -6.15 -10.28 -4.12
C GLY A 119 -6.93 -9.20 -4.89
N SER A 120 -7.23 -8.06 -4.27
CA SER A 120 -7.92 -6.95 -4.94
C SER A 120 -6.93 -5.97 -5.55
N SER A 121 -7.15 -5.60 -6.81
CA SER A 121 -6.51 -4.45 -7.45
C SER A 121 -7.27 -3.15 -7.20
N THR A 122 -8.41 -3.22 -6.52
CA THR A 122 -9.22 -2.05 -6.22
C THR A 122 -8.58 -1.29 -5.07
N ILE A 123 -8.14 -0.10 -5.36
CA ILE A 123 -7.72 0.86 -4.35
C ILE A 123 -8.98 1.32 -3.65
N GLY A 124 -8.98 1.24 -2.38
CA GLY A 124 -10.13 1.63 -1.59
C GLY A 124 -9.77 1.90 -0.15
N SER A 125 -10.76 2.36 0.55
CA SER A 125 -10.69 2.69 1.95
C SER A 125 -10.03 1.57 2.74
N ALA A 126 -8.90 1.87 3.30
CA ALA A 126 -8.24 0.99 4.22
C ALA A 126 -9.04 0.97 5.52
N SER A 127 -9.60 -0.17 5.82
CA SER A 127 -10.42 -0.30 7.01
C SER A 127 -9.68 -0.09 8.33
N SER A 128 -8.36 -0.10 8.36
CA SER A 128 -7.61 0.21 9.59
C SER A 128 -6.11 0.40 9.29
N ILE A 129 -5.72 1.58 8.88
CA ILE A 129 -4.29 1.91 8.84
C ILE A 129 -3.92 2.58 10.16
N ILE A 130 -3.26 1.85 11.03
CA ILE A 130 -2.72 2.40 12.28
C ILE A 130 -1.20 2.37 12.21
N VAL A 131 -0.57 3.51 12.41
CA VAL A 131 0.88 3.61 12.50
C VAL A 131 1.41 2.69 13.60
N GLY A 132 2.45 1.93 13.29
CA GLY A 132 3.02 0.94 14.20
C GLY A 132 2.39 -0.45 14.12
N GLN A 133 1.36 -0.66 13.30
CA GLN A 133 0.81 -2.00 13.03
C GLN A 133 1.55 -2.71 11.90
N ASN A 134 1.43 -4.03 11.89
CA ASN A 134 1.92 -4.89 10.83
C ASN A 134 0.75 -5.31 9.93
N LEU A 135 0.89 -5.08 8.62
CA LEU A 135 -0.08 -5.48 7.61
C LEU A 135 0.54 -6.44 6.60
N ALA A 136 -0.30 -7.25 5.99
CA ALA A 136 0.11 -8.11 4.90
C ALA A 136 0.30 -7.30 3.61
N GLY A 137 1.32 -7.66 2.84
CA GLY A 137 1.46 -7.21 1.47
C GLY A 137 0.65 -8.10 0.53
N ASN A 138 0.20 -7.53 -0.57
CA ASN A 138 -0.45 -8.22 -1.66
C ASN A 138 0.41 -8.13 -2.90
N THR A 139 0.71 -9.28 -3.52
CA THR A 139 1.38 -9.33 -4.83
C THR A 139 0.35 -9.71 -5.87
N LEU A 140 -0.02 -8.78 -6.72
CA LEU A 140 -0.85 -9.01 -7.89
C LEU A 140 0.00 -8.98 -9.15
N THR A 141 -0.47 -9.64 -10.18
CA THR A 141 0.16 -9.55 -11.50
C THR A 141 0.22 -8.09 -11.94
N GLY A 142 1.41 -7.63 -12.29
CA GLY A 142 1.62 -6.25 -12.71
C GLY A 142 1.14 -5.97 -14.14
N ASN A 143 1.42 -4.77 -14.62
CA ASN A 143 1.06 -4.32 -15.95
C ASN A 143 2.29 -4.36 -16.87
N ALA A 144 2.27 -5.24 -17.86
CA ALA A 144 3.37 -5.39 -18.83
C ALA A 144 3.62 -4.12 -19.68
N ASN A 145 2.61 -3.28 -19.88
CA ASN A 145 2.77 -2.03 -20.63
C ASN A 145 3.52 -0.95 -19.85
N THR A 146 3.36 -0.93 -18.52
CA THR A 146 4.05 0.03 -17.64
C THR A 146 5.27 -0.57 -16.95
N GLY A 147 5.39 -1.90 -16.90
CA GLY A 147 6.42 -2.61 -16.16
C GLY A 147 6.25 -2.56 -14.63
N ASN A 148 5.16 -1.95 -14.13
CA ASN A 148 4.92 -1.78 -12.70
C ASN A 148 4.10 -2.94 -12.12
N SER A 149 4.40 -3.30 -10.90
CA SER A 149 3.62 -4.22 -10.07
C SER A 149 2.26 -3.63 -9.70
N TYR A 150 1.30 -4.49 -9.40
CA TYR A 150 0.09 -4.13 -8.66
C TYR A 150 0.19 -4.49 -7.17
N GLY A 151 1.40 -4.73 -6.68
CA GLY A 151 1.66 -4.95 -5.26
C GLY A 151 1.16 -3.78 -4.41
N ALA A 152 0.58 -4.08 -3.27
CA ALA A 152 -0.03 -3.12 -2.36
C ALA A 152 -0.07 -3.65 -0.93
N ILE A 153 -0.41 -2.81 0.01
CA ILE A 153 -0.71 -3.21 1.39
C ILE A 153 -2.20 -3.56 1.49
N VAL A 154 -2.51 -4.67 2.15
CA VAL A 154 -3.89 -5.09 2.39
C VAL A 154 -4.45 -4.38 3.62
N GLY A 155 -5.39 -3.48 3.42
CA GLY A 155 -5.98 -2.65 4.49
C GLY A 155 -7.15 -3.28 5.24
N SER A 156 -7.65 -4.46 4.83
CA SER A 156 -8.90 -5.01 5.33
C SER A 156 -8.83 -5.64 6.73
N THR A 157 -7.65 -6.00 7.21
CA THR A 157 -7.50 -6.60 8.55
C THR A 157 -6.14 -6.28 9.12
N PRO A 158 -6.05 -5.49 10.19
CA PRO A 158 -4.78 -5.31 10.86
C PRO A 158 -4.38 -6.65 11.52
N ALA A 159 -3.40 -7.30 10.95
CA ALA A 159 -2.76 -8.42 11.63
C ALA A 159 -1.76 -7.84 12.63
N THR A 160 -2.04 -7.97 13.89
CA THR A 160 -1.25 -7.39 14.98
C THR A 160 0.13 -8.01 15.17
N SER A 161 0.41 -9.17 14.58
CA SER A 161 1.68 -9.87 14.79
C SER A 161 2.25 -10.60 13.56
N THR A 162 1.51 -10.76 12.49
CA THR A 162 1.88 -11.65 11.37
C THR A 162 2.03 -10.97 10.01
N GLY A 163 1.88 -9.66 9.94
CA GLY A 163 2.05 -8.91 8.69
C GLY A 163 3.53 -8.71 8.33
N ASN A 164 3.86 -8.78 7.05
CA ASN A 164 5.22 -8.65 6.54
C ASN A 164 5.71 -7.22 6.49
N PHE A 165 4.81 -6.25 6.58
CA PHE A 165 5.10 -4.83 6.51
C PHE A 165 4.61 -4.09 7.74
N ARG A 166 5.50 -3.31 8.35
CA ARG A 166 5.16 -2.39 9.43
C ARG A 166 4.82 -1.03 8.86
N ILE A 167 3.69 -0.47 9.25
CA ILE A 167 3.29 0.88 8.89
C ILE A 167 4.10 1.88 9.72
N LEU A 168 4.84 2.75 9.04
CA LEU A 168 5.63 3.82 9.67
C LEU A 168 4.90 5.15 9.67
N GLY A 169 4.09 5.40 8.64
CA GLY A 169 3.33 6.64 8.50
C GLY A 169 2.38 6.60 7.32
N LEU A 170 1.54 7.62 7.25
CA LEU A 170 0.72 7.92 6.07
C LEU A 170 1.46 8.94 5.20
N VAL A 171 1.25 8.88 3.90
CA VAL A 171 1.76 9.90 2.98
C VAL A 171 0.80 11.09 3.01
N PRO A 172 1.21 12.26 3.53
CA PRO A 172 0.28 13.38 3.75
C PRO A 172 -0.37 13.90 2.48
N ASP A 173 0.36 13.85 1.36
CA ASP A 173 -0.11 14.39 0.07
C ASP A 173 -1.26 13.60 -0.55
N THR A 174 -1.47 12.36 -0.11
CA THR A 174 -2.55 11.49 -0.58
C THR A 174 -3.75 11.47 0.35
N GLN A 175 -3.66 12.13 1.50
CA GLN A 175 -4.69 12.17 2.52
C GLN A 175 -5.21 13.58 2.75
N ILE A 176 -6.52 13.77 2.56
CA ILE A 176 -7.21 14.98 3.02
C ILE A 176 -7.97 14.62 4.29
N SER A 177 -7.59 15.22 5.40
CA SER A 177 -8.29 15.06 6.67
C SER A 177 -9.24 16.24 6.88
N TYR A 178 -10.47 15.93 7.22
CA TYR A 178 -11.46 16.91 7.69
C TYR A 178 -11.72 16.66 9.17
N SER A 179 -11.50 17.67 10.01
CA SER A 179 -11.90 17.60 11.40
C SER A 179 -13.39 17.91 11.50
N ALA A 180 -14.14 17.06 12.18
CA ALA A 180 -15.55 17.29 12.42
C ALA A 180 -15.94 16.85 13.85
N VAL A 181 -16.91 17.51 14.45
CA VAL A 181 -17.45 17.16 15.76
C VAL A 181 -18.76 16.42 15.56
N TYR A 182 -18.91 15.29 16.22
CA TYR A 182 -20.04 14.39 16.04
C TYR A 182 -20.66 13.93 17.37
N VAL A 183 -21.97 13.76 17.34
CA VAL A 183 -22.75 13.25 18.47
C VAL A 183 -23.58 12.07 18.01
N SER A 184 -23.12 10.85 18.08
CA SER A 184 -23.97 9.66 18.18
C SER A 184 -23.25 8.31 18.19
N GLY A 185 -24.00 7.26 18.38
CA GLY A 185 -23.60 5.94 18.82
C GLY A 185 -23.33 4.92 17.73
N THR A 186 -23.28 3.66 18.12
CA THR A 186 -23.04 2.49 17.30
C THR A 186 -24.19 2.24 16.29
N GLY A 187 -23.86 1.88 15.06
CA GLY A 187 -24.83 1.38 14.09
C GLY A 187 -25.58 2.43 13.27
N THR A 188 -25.13 3.69 13.28
CA THR A 188 -25.78 4.74 12.49
C THR A 188 -25.33 4.71 11.04
N THR A 189 -26.28 4.91 10.11
CA THR A 189 -26.04 5.04 8.67
C THR A 189 -25.92 6.49 8.20
N THR A 190 -26.08 7.45 9.12
CA THR A 190 -26.01 8.88 8.83
C THR A 190 -25.15 9.57 9.87
N LEU A 191 -24.13 10.27 9.44
CA LEU A 191 -23.30 11.15 10.25
C LEU A 191 -23.73 12.59 10.05
N THR A 192 -23.92 13.32 11.14
CA THR A 192 -24.07 14.77 11.09
C THR A 192 -22.73 15.42 11.43
N VAL A 193 -22.17 16.16 10.51
CA VAL A 193 -20.82 16.73 10.62
C VAL A 193 -20.87 18.24 10.61
N SER A 194 -19.93 18.87 11.32
CA SER A 194 -19.72 20.31 11.30
C SER A 194 -18.25 20.63 10.97
N GLY A 195 -17.99 21.85 10.54
CA GLY A 195 -16.62 22.30 10.22
C GLY A 195 -16.17 22.04 8.79
N LEU A 196 -17.03 21.50 7.92
CA LEU A 196 -16.76 21.38 6.49
C LEU A 196 -16.99 22.71 5.75
N THR A 197 -16.31 22.89 4.63
CA THR A 197 -16.47 24.11 3.81
C THR A 197 -17.67 23.97 2.87
N VAL A 198 -18.58 24.94 2.86
CA VAL A 198 -19.72 24.96 1.93
C VAL A 198 -19.24 24.96 0.48
N GLY A 199 -19.86 24.13 -0.34
CA GLY A 199 -19.48 23.88 -1.74
C GLY A 199 -18.41 22.81 -1.93
N GLN A 200 -17.83 22.30 -0.87
CA GLN A 200 -16.90 21.17 -0.91
C GLN A 200 -17.67 19.87 -1.20
N VAL A 201 -17.06 18.98 -1.97
CA VAL A 201 -17.61 17.64 -2.19
C VAL A 201 -16.88 16.65 -1.30
N VAL A 202 -17.63 15.94 -0.48
CA VAL A 202 -17.16 14.75 0.25
C VAL A 202 -17.46 13.55 -0.65
N PRO A 203 -16.45 12.88 -1.19
CA PRO A 203 -16.66 11.77 -2.11
C PRO A 203 -17.19 10.52 -1.42
N ILE A 204 -17.69 9.60 -2.22
CA ILE A 204 -17.94 8.23 -1.81
C ILE A 204 -16.63 7.55 -1.38
N GLY A 205 -16.67 6.74 -0.33
CA GLY A 205 -15.50 6.04 0.21
C GLY A 205 -14.63 6.90 1.13
N THR A 206 -15.12 8.08 1.58
CA THR A 206 -14.44 8.86 2.63
C THR A 206 -14.53 8.12 3.95
N ASP A 207 -13.38 7.76 4.52
CA ASP A 207 -13.31 7.00 5.76
C ASP A 207 -13.52 7.88 6.99
N VAL A 208 -14.14 7.28 7.99
CA VAL A 208 -14.42 7.91 9.28
C VAL A 208 -13.47 7.34 10.33
N PHE A 209 -12.70 8.21 10.98
CA PHE A 209 -11.76 7.85 12.03
C PHE A 209 -12.16 8.49 13.35
N ASN A 210 -12.06 7.75 14.44
CA ASN A 210 -12.04 8.32 15.79
C ASN A 210 -10.66 8.96 16.04
N VAL A 211 -10.67 10.12 16.70
CA VAL A 211 -9.45 10.72 17.23
C VAL A 211 -9.38 10.41 18.72
N ILE A 212 -8.56 9.45 19.09
CA ILE A 212 -8.36 9.01 20.49
C ILE A 212 -6.90 9.28 20.86
N ASN A 213 -6.68 10.12 21.88
CA ASN A 213 -5.33 10.50 22.33
C ASN A 213 -4.44 11.05 21.19
N GLY A 214 -5.03 11.80 20.26
CA GLY A 214 -4.33 12.32 19.08
C GLY A 214 -4.00 11.29 17.99
N GLN A 215 -4.48 10.07 18.13
CA GLN A 215 -4.31 9.01 17.13
C GLN A 215 -5.61 8.75 16.38
N LEU A 216 -5.48 8.48 15.07
CA LEU A 216 -6.60 8.12 14.21
C LEU A 216 -6.86 6.61 14.34
N GLN A 217 -8.08 6.27 14.75
CA GLN A 217 -8.56 4.90 14.80
C GLN A 217 -9.75 4.75 13.85
N PHE A 218 -9.65 3.86 12.88
CA PHE A 218 -10.73 3.62 11.92
C PHE A 218 -11.98 3.04 12.60
N THR A 219 -13.14 3.59 12.25
CA THR A 219 -14.42 3.19 12.86
C THR A 219 -15.10 2.01 12.16
N GLY A 220 -14.58 1.55 11.02
CA GLY A 220 -15.27 0.60 10.14
C GLY A 220 -16.33 1.25 9.26
N SER A 221 -16.42 2.57 9.23
CA SER A 221 -17.41 3.32 8.48
C SER A 221 -16.77 4.19 7.40
N SER A 222 -17.41 4.27 6.25
CA SER A 222 -17.04 5.16 5.15
C SER A 222 -18.29 5.70 4.46
N THR A 223 -18.18 6.81 3.73
CA THR A 223 -19.32 7.39 3.00
C THR A 223 -19.77 6.48 1.86
N THR A 224 -21.07 6.28 1.74
CA THR A 224 -21.70 5.46 0.69
C THR A 224 -22.18 6.27 -0.51
N ALA A 225 -22.21 7.62 -0.38
CA ALA A 225 -22.59 8.53 -1.44
C ALA A 225 -21.72 9.79 -1.41
N ALA A 226 -21.45 10.34 -2.58
CA ALA A 226 -20.82 11.66 -2.69
C ALA A 226 -21.80 12.74 -2.22
N THR A 227 -21.36 13.65 -1.36
CA THR A 227 -22.21 14.71 -0.79
C THR A 227 -21.56 16.07 -0.98
N THR A 228 -22.26 16.98 -1.61
CA THR A 228 -21.84 18.38 -1.66
C THR A 228 -22.26 19.04 -0.35
N VAL A 229 -21.31 19.68 0.31
CA VAL A 229 -21.55 20.36 1.60
C VAL A 229 -22.39 21.61 1.36
N THR A 230 -23.57 21.64 1.98
CA THR A 230 -24.50 22.77 1.92
C THR A 230 -24.53 23.59 3.19
N SER A 231 -24.05 23.03 4.31
CA SER A 231 -23.99 23.68 5.62
C SER A 231 -22.67 23.40 6.32
N ALA A 232 -21.99 24.43 6.78
CA ALA A 232 -20.78 24.31 7.57
C ALA A 232 -21.03 23.89 9.03
N THR A 233 -22.24 24.09 9.54
CA THR A 233 -22.59 23.82 10.94
C THR A 233 -23.27 22.48 11.14
N SER A 234 -23.93 21.95 10.11
CA SER A 234 -24.67 20.67 10.20
C SER A 234 -24.87 20.09 8.81
N GLN A 235 -23.99 19.17 8.42
CA GLN A 235 -24.07 18.45 7.14
C GLN A 235 -24.29 16.97 7.41
N ALA A 236 -25.33 16.39 6.84
CA ALA A 236 -25.57 14.95 6.89
C ALA A 236 -24.75 14.24 5.81
N LEU A 237 -24.04 13.19 6.20
CA LEU A 237 -23.34 12.27 5.33
C LEU A 237 -23.90 10.86 5.50
N THR A 238 -24.18 10.18 4.38
CA THR A 238 -24.60 8.79 4.43
C THR A 238 -23.38 7.88 4.49
N VAL A 239 -23.33 6.99 5.46
CA VAL A 239 -22.17 6.14 5.73
C VAL A 239 -22.58 4.68 5.92
N ILE A 240 -21.61 3.76 5.80
CA ILE A 240 -21.79 2.37 6.21
C ILE A 240 -21.99 2.35 7.73
N ALA A 241 -22.95 1.56 8.20
CA ALA A 241 -23.18 1.39 9.64
C ALA A 241 -21.92 0.88 10.34
N SER A 242 -21.42 1.66 11.30
CA SER A 242 -20.24 1.28 12.07
C SER A 242 -20.60 0.30 13.18
N THR A 243 -19.77 -0.71 13.38
CA THR A 243 -19.84 -1.61 14.55
C THR A 243 -19.10 -1.04 15.76
N ALA A 244 -18.23 -0.07 15.54
CA ALA A 244 -17.51 0.64 16.62
C ALA A 244 -18.31 1.85 17.10
N THR A 245 -18.15 2.20 18.36
CA THR A 245 -18.68 3.46 18.91
C THR A 245 -17.92 4.63 18.30
N ILE A 246 -18.62 5.52 17.61
CA ILE A 246 -18.04 6.73 17.06
C ILE A 246 -17.98 7.77 18.19
N SER A 247 -16.79 8.29 18.47
CA SER A 247 -16.58 9.28 19.53
C SER A 247 -17.06 10.67 19.12
N THR A 248 -17.10 11.59 20.09
CA THR A 248 -17.50 12.99 19.84
C THR A 248 -16.50 13.77 18.97
N THR A 249 -15.28 13.27 18.80
CA THR A 249 -14.27 13.87 17.94
C THR A 249 -13.79 12.83 16.94
N TYR A 250 -13.91 13.12 15.68
CA TYR A 250 -13.42 12.26 14.62
C TYR A 250 -12.85 13.09 13.47
N ALA A 251 -12.04 12.45 12.65
CA ALA A 251 -11.56 12.98 11.40
C ALA A 251 -12.23 12.22 10.25
N LEU A 252 -12.72 12.96 9.27
CA LEU A 252 -13.04 12.41 7.98
C LEU A 252 -11.76 12.43 7.17
N ALA A 253 -11.21 11.28 6.86
CA ALA A 253 -10.09 11.17 5.97
C ALA A 253 -10.62 10.86 4.57
N LEU A 254 -10.52 11.82 3.69
CA LEU A 254 -10.65 11.58 2.29
C LEU A 254 -9.40 10.88 1.80
N VAL A 255 -9.48 9.58 1.76
CA VAL A 255 -8.42 8.78 1.18
C VAL A 255 -8.84 8.44 -0.25
N GLN A 256 -8.46 9.27 -1.20
CA GLN A 256 -8.66 8.95 -2.62
C GLN A 256 -7.87 7.72 -3.02
N THR A 257 -6.67 7.55 -2.45
CA THR A 257 -5.83 6.36 -2.56
C THR A 257 -4.84 6.43 -1.40
N PRO A 258 -5.10 5.72 -0.31
CA PRO A 258 -4.18 5.77 0.82
C PRO A 258 -2.84 5.22 0.38
N GLU A 259 -1.83 6.06 0.47
CA GLU A 259 -0.46 5.64 0.39
C GLU A 259 0.13 5.63 1.79
N VAL A 260 0.90 4.60 2.03
CA VAL A 260 1.55 4.38 3.32
C VAL A 260 3.05 4.24 3.15
N LEU A 261 3.76 4.69 4.17
CA LEU A 261 5.18 4.40 4.34
C LEU A 261 5.30 3.14 5.18
N VAL A 262 5.96 2.14 4.61
CA VAL A 262 6.12 0.82 5.24
C VAL A 262 7.56 0.36 5.21
N LYS A 263 7.91 -0.52 6.14
CA LYS A 263 9.15 -1.28 6.10
C LYS A 263 8.84 -2.78 6.21
N ILE A 264 9.73 -3.61 5.69
CA ILE A 264 9.67 -5.06 5.89
C ILE A 264 9.93 -5.36 7.38
N THR A 265 9.09 -6.18 8.01
CA THR A 265 9.27 -6.55 9.41
C THR A 265 10.48 -7.47 9.61
N PHE A 266 11.11 -7.41 10.78
CA PHE A 266 12.26 -8.27 11.09
C PHE A 266 11.94 -9.76 10.93
N GLY A 267 10.73 -10.21 11.32
CA GLY A 267 10.31 -11.60 11.17
C GLY A 267 10.04 -12.04 9.73
N ALA A 268 9.96 -11.11 8.79
CA ALA A 268 9.73 -11.39 7.38
C ALA A 268 10.98 -11.19 6.50
N HIS A 269 11.98 -10.44 6.98
CA HIS A 269 13.17 -10.16 6.21
C HIS A 269 14.20 -11.30 6.29
N ARG A 270 14.76 -11.71 5.17
CA ARG A 270 15.68 -12.86 5.05
C ARG A 270 16.89 -12.80 5.97
N TYR A 271 17.43 -11.61 6.25
CA TYR A 271 18.59 -11.47 7.13
C TYR A 271 18.31 -11.77 8.61
N TYR A 272 17.06 -11.83 9.01
CA TYR A 272 16.65 -12.04 10.39
C TYR A 272 15.92 -13.37 10.63
N VAL A 273 15.68 -14.14 9.56
CA VAL A 273 15.01 -15.44 9.64
C VAL A 273 16.00 -16.50 9.18
N ALA A 274 16.34 -17.40 10.10
CA ALA A 274 17.21 -18.55 9.82
C ALA A 274 16.44 -19.67 9.11
#